data_c9d7cb2ac33d3b6988b689127e442db0
#
_entry.id   c9d7cb2ac33d3b6988b689127e442db0
#
_cell.length_a   1.000
_cell.length_b   1.000
_cell.length_c   1.000
_cell.angle_alpha   90.00
_cell.angle_beta   90.00
_cell.angle_gamma   90.00
#
_symmetry.space_group_name_H-M   'P 1'
#
loop_
_entity.id
_entity.type
_entity.pdbx_description
1 polymer ?
#
loop_
_entity_poly.entity_id
_entity_poly.type
_entity_poly.pdbx_seq_one_letter_code
_entity_poly.pdbx_strand_id
1 'polypeptide(L)'
;GIKWDISGSCADIASDSSVPESAKDLKIFSYPVVDVNGFIWAWHHLNKEAPQWEVPLIEGFNGDDEKWGKVHHYDYNINTVLQEIAENDVDQAHFPKVHGSPSLPETEAITEGIYKKTIAETLMDPNNDSVSEEYKVENHEMFTTTFTRESWGLGTVGLKMVNLPPSGGEFIMVNASCPVDNSNSILRWSMRVSKDIEDELGMAIIDGIANGVLD
;
A
#
# COMPACT_ATOMS: atom_id res chain seq x y z
N GLY A 1 10.02 -32.98 -15.06
CA GLY A 1 9.19 -31.79 -15.02
C GLY A 1 9.15 -31.09 -16.39
N ILE A 2 8.15 -30.27 -16.62
CA ILE A 2 8.01 -29.43 -17.82
C ILE A 2 8.62 -28.07 -17.49
N LYS A 3 9.41 -27.51 -18.43
CA LYS A 3 9.83 -26.11 -18.40
C LYS A 3 8.92 -25.31 -19.32
N TRP A 4 8.58 -24.12 -18.86
CA TRP A 4 7.72 -23.19 -19.56
C TRP A 4 8.51 -21.95 -19.96
N ASP A 5 8.21 -21.40 -21.12
CA ASP A 5 8.75 -20.12 -21.53
C ASP A 5 7.91 -18.95 -20.97
N ILE A 6 8.33 -17.73 -21.25
CA ILE A 6 7.65 -16.51 -20.78
C ILE A 6 6.24 -16.32 -21.34
N SER A 7 5.89 -17.03 -22.43
CA SER A 7 4.54 -17.05 -23.00
C SER A 7 3.63 -18.11 -22.35
N GLY A 8 4.18 -18.91 -21.43
CA GLY A 8 3.50 -20.06 -20.82
C GLY A 8 3.45 -21.29 -21.74
N SER A 9 4.20 -21.34 -22.83
CA SER A 9 4.28 -22.50 -23.72
C SER A 9 5.31 -23.51 -23.22
N CYS A 10 5.09 -24.79 -23.49
CA CYS A 10 6.02 -25.85 -23.14
C CYS A 10 7.34 -25.67 -23.92
N ALA A 11 8.41 -25.38 -23.20
CA ALA A 11 9.75 -25.14 -23.78
C ALA A 11 10.65 -26.38 -23.75
N ASP A 12 10.50 -27.23 -22.72
CA ASP A 12 11.33 -28.42 -22.52
C ASP A 12 10.63 -29.43 -21.60
N ILE A 13 10.91 -30.72 -21.80
CA ILE A 13 10.45 -31.81 -20.93
C ILE A 13 11.67 -32.63 -20.53
N ALA A 14 11.95 -32.68 -19.22
CA ALA A 14 13.18 -33.26 -18.67
C ALA A 14 13.41 -34.77 -19.02
N SER A 15 12.36 -35.49 -19.35
CA SER A 15 12.40 -36.91 -19.71
C SER A 15 12.66 -37.16 -21.21
N ASP A 16 12.60 -36.14 -22.04
CA ASP A 16 12.67 -36.27 -23.51
C ASP A 16 13.81 -35.45 -24.11
N SER A 17 14.39 -35.92 -25.20
CA SER A 17 15.44 -35.21 -25.92
C SER A 17 14.94 -33.99 -26.72
N SER A 18 13.62 -33.87 -26.88
CA SER A 18 12.93 -32.76 -27.52
C SER A 18 11.48 -32.71 -27.05
N VAL A 19 10.82 -31.55 -27.18
CA VAL A 19 9.39 -31.45 -26.85
C VAL A 19 8.57 -32.31 -27.79
N PRO A 20 7.85 -33.35 -27.31
CA PRO A 20 7.00 -34.20 -28.13
C PRO A 20 5.90 -33.39 -28.82
N GLU A 21 5.45 -33.85 -29.99
CA GLU A 21 4.39 -33.19 -30.75
C GLU A 21 3.11 -33.00 -29.88
N SER A 22 2.76 -33.99 -29.06
CA SER A 22 1.62 -33.94 -28.16
C SER A 22 1.72 -32.88 -27.04
N ALA A 23 2.91 -32.34 -26.77
CA ALA A 23 3.16 -31.35 -25.73
C ALA A 23 3.38 -29.92 -26.29
N LYS A 24 3.49 -29.76 -27.62
CA LYS A 24 3.73 -28.45 -28.24
C LYS A 24 2.60 -27.45 -28.01
N ASP A 25 1.37 -27.95 -27.89
CA ASP A 25 0.19 -27.12 -27.64
C ASP A 25 -0.12 -26.92 -26.14
N LEU A 26 0.67 -27.55 -25.25
CA LEU A 26 0.51 -27.34 -23.83
C LEU A 26 0.87 -25.92 -23.42
N LYS A 27 -0.02 -25.26 -22.73
CA LYS A 27 0.17 -23.93 -22.16
C LYS A 27 -0.29 -23.86 -20.73
N ILE A 28 0.47 -23.16 -19.91
CA ILE A 28 0.00 -22.66 -18.61
C ILE A 28 -0.64 -21.28 -18.80
N PHE A 29 -1.55 -20.95 -17.93
CA PHE A 29 -2.14 -19.61 -17.90
C PHE A 29 -1.09 -18.60 -17.43
N SER A 30 -0.92 -17.51 -18.18
CA SER A 30 -0.06 -16.38 -17.81
C SER A 30 -0.93 -15.20 -17.36
N TYR A 31 -0.62 -14.65 -16.20
CA TYR A 31 -1.29 -13.45 -15.70
C TYR A 31 -0.65 -12.21 -16.32
N PRO A 32 -1.43 -11.20 -16.75
CA PRO A 32 -0.88 -9.88 -17.01
C PRO A 32 -0.24 -9.32 -15.73
N VAL A 33 1.01 -8.87 -15.85
CA VAL A 33 1.76 -8.32 -14.71
C VAL A 33 2.37 -6.98 -15.06
N VAL A 34 2.55 -6.12 -14.05
CA VAL A 34 3.23 -4.84 -14.15
C VAL A 34 4.09 -4.64 -12.89
N ASP A 35 5.28 -4.08 -13.08
CA ASP A 35 6.18 -3.65 -12.01
C ASP A 35 6.05 -2.13 -11.86
N VAL A 36 5.43 -1.70 -10.79
CA VAL A 36 5.16 -0.28 -10.54
C VAL A 36 5.01 -0.02 -9.04
N ASN A 37 5.42 1.15 -8.58
CA ASN A 37 5.40 1.57 -7.17
C ASN A 37 6.18 0.63 -6.23
N GLY A 38 7.20 -0.09 -6.75
CA GLY A 38 7.99 -1.04 -5.97
C GLY A 38 7.30 -2.40 -5.72
N PHE A 39 6.20 -2.68 -6.40
CA PHE A 39 5.47 -3.94 -6.31
C PHE A 39 5.28 -4.57 -7.68
N ILE A 40 5.25 -5.89 -7.72
CA ILE A 40 4.80 -6.66 -8.88
C ILE A 40 3.31 -6.92 -8.72
N TRP A 41 2.51 -6.33 -9.59
CA TRP A 41 1.06 -6.48 -9.63
C TRP A 41 0.67 -7.51 -10.67
N ALA A 42 -0.22 -8.43 -10.30
CA ALA A 42 -0.76 -9.43 -11.21
C ALA A 42 -2.28 -9.24 -11.34
N TRP A 43 -2.76 -9.11 -12.57
CA TRP A 43 -4.19 -9.04 -12.82
C TRP A 43 -4.81 -10.44 -12.74
N HIS A 44 -5.84 -10.58 -11.92
CA HIS A 44 -6.64 -11.79 -11.83
C HIS A 44 -8.11 -11.49 -12.11
N HIS A 45 -8.73 -12.25 -13.01
CA HIS A 45 -10.15 -12.18 -13.30
C HIS A 45 -10.71 -13.60 -13.48
N LEU A 46 -11.88 -13.92 -12.88
CA LEU A 46 -12.48 -15.25 -12.91
C LEU A 46 -12.70 -15.77 -14.34
N ASN A 47 -13.15 -14.90 -15.24
CA ASN A 47 -13.37 -15.21 -16.65
C ASN A 47 -12.13 -14.97 -17.53
N LYS A 48 -10.96 -14.72 -16.94
CA LYS A 48 -9.71 -14.41 -17.65
C LYS A 48 -9.82 -13.20 -18.60
N GLU A 49 -10.63 -12.23 -18.25
CA GLU A 49 -10.75 -10.97 -19.00
C GLU A 49 -9.48 -10.14 -18.83
N ALA A 50 -9.18 -9.32 -19.84
CA ALA A 50 -8.03 -8.41 -19.78
C ALA A 50 -8.17 -7.37 -18.66
N PRO A 51 -7.06 -6.75 -18.20
CA PRO A 51 -7.11 -5.67 -17.24
C PRO A 51 -8.07 -4.56 -17.67
N GLN A 52 -8.95 -4.15 -16.76
CA GLN A 52 -9.97 -3.13 -16.98
C GLN A 52 -9.54 -1.75 -16.48
N TRP A 53 -8.42 -1.70 -15.77
CA TRP A 53 -7.79 -0.48 -15.26
C TRP A 53 -6.28 -0.72 -15.10
N GLU A 54 -5.52 0.35 -14.99
CA GLU A 54 -4.07 0.32 -14.78
C GLU A 54 -3.74 0.73 -13.35
N VAL A 55 -2.72 0.11 -12.77
CA VAL A 55 -2.20 0.54 -11.46
C VAL A 55 -1.62 1.93 -11.61
N PRO A 56 -2.11 2.92 -10.83
CA PRO A 56 -1.63 4.29 -10.94
C PRO A 56 -0.18 4.42 -10.49
N LEU A 57 0.52 5.39 -11.07
CA LEU A 57 1.84 5.81 -10.59
C LEU A 57 1.65 6.68 -9.35
N ILE A 58 2.26 6.28 -8.23
CA ILE A 58 2.22 7.03 -6.98
C ILE A 58 3.55 7.78 -6.83
N GLU A 59 3.47 9.08 -6.54
CA GLU A 59 4.63 9.94 -6.33
C GLU A 59 5.62 9.29 -5.34
N GLY A 60 6.92 9.42 -5.64
CA GLY A 60 7.99 8.95 -4.76
C GLY A 60 8.26 7.44 -4.80
N PHE A 61 7.50 6.63 -5.55
CA PHE A 61 7.75 5.19 -5.69
C PHE A 61 8.16 4.77 -7.12
N ASN A 62 8.44 5.74 -8.00
CA ASN A 62 8.76 5.50 -9.41
C ASN A 62 10.14 6.05 -9.81
N GLY A 63 11.12 6.01 -8.90
CA GLY A 63 12.49 6.45 -9.16
C GLY A 63 12.75 7.94 -8.93
N ASP A 64 11.82 8.67 -8.32
CA ASP A 64 12.03 10.04 -7.84
C ASP A 64 12.60 10.00 -6.41
N ASP A 65 13.93 9.87 -6.31
CA ASP A 65 14.63 9.78 -5.03
C ASP A 65 15.28 11.12 -4.59
N GLU A 66 15.14 12.19 -5.37
CA GLU A 66 15.73 13.48 -5.00
C GLU A 66 15.07 14.07 -3.75
N LYS A 67 13.74 14.04 -3.69
CA LYS A 67 12.92 14.57 -2.60
C LYS A 67 12.80 13.60 -1.42
N TRP A 68 12.74 12.30 -1.71
CA TRP A 68 12.28 11.27 -0.78
C TRP A 68 13.44 10.56 -0.07
N GLY A 69 13.25 10.28 1.20
CA GLY A 69 14.12 9.44 2.01
C GLY A 69 14.03 7.95 1.68
N LYS A 70 14.55 7.11 2.55
CA LYS A 70 14.56 5.65 2.40
C LYS A 70 13.14 5.08 2.34
N VAL A 71 12.95 4.00 1.57
CA VAL A 71 11.70 3.22 1.59
C VAL A 71 11.73 2.26 2.78
N HIS A 72 10.65 2.26 3.55
CA HIS A 72 10.39 1.29 4.62
C HIS A 72 9.25 0.38 4.20
N HIS A 73 9.46 -0.95 4.30
CA HIS A 73 8.50 -1.97 3.89
C HIS A 73 7.97 -2.72 5.11
N TYR A 74 6.66 -2.96 5.12
CA TYR A 74 5.97 -3.72 6.16
C TYR A 74 4.97 -4.69 5.53
N ASP A 75 4.92 -5.91 6.05
CA ASP A 75 3.96 -6.94 5.65
C ASP A 75 3.17 -7.41 6.88
N TYR A 76 1.84 -7.40 6.77
CA TYR A 76 0.93 -7.83 7.83
C TYR A 76 0.02 -8.94 7.33
N ASN A 77 -0.11 -10.02 8.12
CA ASN A 77 -1.12 -11.05 7.89
C ASN A 77 -2.35 -10.69 8.73
N ILE A 78 -3.45 -10.40 8.07
CA ILE A 78 -4.69 -9.96 8.71
C ILE A 78 -5.77 -11.02 8.53
N ASN A 79 -6.43 -11.40 9.62
CA ASN A 79 -7.50 -12.40 9.63
C ASN A 79 -8.83 -11.77 9.22
N THR A 80 -8.87 -11.17 8.03
CA THR A 80 -10.08 -10.60 7.45
C THR A 80 -10.00 -10.51 5.93
N VAL A 81 -11.11 -10.14 5.30
CA VAL A 81 -11.22 -9.96 3.85
C VAL A 81 -10.91 -8.53 3.45
N LEU A 82 -10.55 -8.31 2.17
CA LEU A 82 -10.22 -6.96 1.67
C LEU A 82 -11.36 -5.96 1.81
N GLN A 83 -12.61 -6.40 1.81
CA GLN A 83 -13.75 -5.51 1.98
C GLN A 83 -13.73 -4.83 3.35
N GLU A 84 -13.51 -5.57 4.43
CA GLU A 84 -13.43 -5.03 5.79
C GLU A 84 -12.27 -4.03 5.92
N ILE A 85 -11.14 -4.34 5.30
CA ILE A 85 -9.99 -3.43 5.25
C ILE A 85 -10.34 -2.14 4.50
N ALA A 86 -11.07 -2.24 3.38
CA ALA A 86 -11.50 -1.08 2.60
C ALA A 86 -12.61 -0.27 3.30
N GLU A 87 -13.45 -0.89 4.13
CA GLU A 87 -14.48 -0.21 4.92
C GLU A 87 -13.84 0.70 5.99
N ASN A 88 -12.67 0.34 6.53
CA ASN A 88 -11.89 1.21 7.41
C ASN A 88 -11.54 2.57 6.77
N ASP A 89 -11.49 2.64 5.43
CA ASP A 89 -11.20 3.87 4.69
C ASP A 89 -12.32 4.93 4.78
N VAL A 90 -13.52 4.52 5.11
CA VAL A 90 -14.71 5.38 5.18
C VAL A 90 -15.20 5.61 6.61
N ASP A 91 -14.75 4.80 7.55
CA ASP A 91 -15.04 4.97 8.96
C ASP A 91 -14.15 6.05 9.57
N GLN A 92 -14.68 7.24 9.76
CA GLN A 92 -13.98 8.31 10.44
C GLN A 92 -14.09 8.22 11.97
N ALA A 93 -15.08 7.49 12.46
CA ALA A 93 -15.35 7.41 13.89
C ALA A 93 -14.28 6.59 14.65
N HIS A 94 -13.52 5.74 13.96
CA HIS A 94 -12.43 5.01 14.58
C HIS A 94 -11.22 5.88 14.91
N PHE A 95 -10.98 7.00 14.20
CA PHE A 95 -9.81 7.86 14.44
C PHE A 95 -9.63 8.28 15.89
N PRO A 96 -10.66 8.85 16.58
CA PRO A 96 -10.51 9.18 18.00
C PRO A 96 -10.47 7.96 18.92
N LYS A 97 -10.96 6.81 18.48
CA LYS A 97 -11.09 5.62 19.33
C LYS A 97 -9.87 4.72 19.26
N VAL A 98 -9.32 4.55 18.05
CA VAL A 98 -8.21 3.63 17.75
C VAL A 98 -6.89 4.41 17.68
N HIS A 99 -6.87 5.53 16.96
CA HIS A 99 -5.64 6.29 16.70
C HIS A 99 -5.44 7.50 17.61
N GLY A 100 -6.28 7.66 18.66
CA GLY A 100 -6.11 8.73 19.63
C GLY A 100 -6.23 10.15 19.05
N SER A 101 -6.83 10.31 17.87
CA SER A 101 -7.09 11.63 17.31
C SER A 101 -7.98 12.45 18.25
N PRO A 102 -7.63 13.69 18.58
CA PRO A 102 -8.42 14.50 19.54
C PRO A 102 -9.79 14.91 19.01
N SER A 103 -10.04 14.77 17.70
CA SER A 103 -11.32 15.11 17.07
C SER A 103 -11.59 14.23 15.85
N LEU A 104 -12.86 14.22 15.41
CA LEU A 104 -13.20 13.66 14.09
C LEU A 104 -12.61 14.55 13.00
N PRO A 105 -11.90 13.96 12.01
CA PRO A 105 -11.40 14.74 10.89
C PRO A 105 -12.55 15.34 10.05
N GLU A 106 -12.38 16.57 9.59
CA GLU A 106 -13.24 17.11 8.54
C GLU A 106 -12.81 16.51 7.21
N THR A 107 -13.75 15.86 6.50
CA THR A 107 -13.42 15.04 5.35
C THR A 107 -14.22 15.43 4.12
N GLU A 108 -13.52 15.56 2.99
CA GLU A 108 -14.11 15.61 1.65
C GLU A 108 -13.86 14.29 0.92
N ALA A 109 -14.88 13.74 0.26
CA ALA A 109 -14.76 12.49 -0.47
C ALA A 109 -15.30 12.60 -1.89
N ILE A 110 -14.56 12.02 -2.85
CA ILE A 110 -14.94 11.87 -4.26
C ILE A 110 -14.92 10.39 -4.58
N THR A 111 -15.93 9.91 -5.32
CA THR A 111 -15.98 8.51 -5.77
C THR A 111 -16.38 8.46 -7.24
N GLU A 112 -15.57 7.79 -8.07
CA GLU A 112 -15.77 7.61 -9.50
C GLU A 112 -15.42 6.16 -9.90
N GLY A 113 -16.44 5.33 -10.07
CA GLY A 113 -16.23 3.91 -10.37
C GLY A 113 -15.46 3.19 -9.28
N ILE A 114 -14.28 2.64 -9.62
CA ILE A 114 -13.38 1.97 -8.67
C ILE A 114 -12.47 2.94 -7.91
N TYR A 115 -12.39 4.19 -8.35
CA TYR A 115 -11.55 5.23 -7.73
C TYR A 115 -12.31 5.96 -6.63
N LYS A 116 -11.61 6.16 -5.53
CA LYS A 116 -12.07 6.98 -4.42
C LYS A 116 -10.93 7.85 -3.93
N LYS A 117 -11.23 9.11 -3.66
CA LYS A 117 -10.31 10.06 -3.02
C LYS A 117 -10.96 10.62 -1.77
N THR A 118 -10.21 10.64 -0.68
CA THR A 118 -10.59 11.29 0.56
C THR A 118 -9.52 12.29 0.95
N ILE A 119 -9.92 13.49 1.31
CA ILE A 119 -9.05 14.53 1.84
C ILE A 119 -9.54 14.86 3.23
N ALA A 120 -8.66 14.83 4.21
CA ALA A 120 -8.96 15.15 5.60
C ALA A 120 -7.91 16.07 6.18
N GLU A 121 -8.33 17.00 7.04
CA GLU A 121 -7.46 17.75 7.92
C GLU A 121 -7.56 17.16 9.32
N THR A 122 -6.44 16.78 9.91
CA THR A 122 -6.38 16.13 11.20
C THR A 122 -5.29 16.70 12.09
N LEU A 123 -5.56 16.72 13.38
CA LEU A 123 -4.58 17.02 14.41
C LEU A 123 -3.85 15.73 14.80
N MET A 124 -2.54 15.73 14.78
CA MET A 124 -1.70 14.59 15.12
C MET A 124 -0.83 14.85 16.34
N ASP A 125 -0.68 13.81 17.13
CA ASP A 125 0.35 13.71 18.17
C ASP A 125 1.50 12.83 17.62
N PRO A 126 2.73 13.38 17.44
CA PRO A 126 3.87 12.60 16.96
C PRO A 126 4.31 11.52 17.97
N ASN A 127 3.83 11.56 19.19
CA ASN A 127 4.13 10.59 20.25
C ASN A 127 2.88 9.83 20.74
N ASN A 128 1.91 9.58 19.83
CA ASN A 128 0.75 8.76 20.18
C ASN A 128 1.16 7.36 20.67
N ASP A 129 0.22 6.60 21.20
CA ASP A 129 0.49 5.32 21.87
C ASP A 129 1.06 4.24 20.94
N SER A 130 0.85 4.34 19.62
CA SER A 130 1.41 3.40 18.62
C SER A 130 2.88 3.64 18.30
N VAL A 131 3.47 4.78 18.71
CA VAL A 131 4.89 5.08 18.48
C VAL A 131 5.75 4.39 19.53
N SER A 132 6.73 3.58 19.09
CA SER A 132 7.69 2.92 19.96
C SER A 132 8.55 3.92 20.75
N GLU A 133 8.90 3.58 21.98
CA GLU A 133 9.66 4.48 22.89
C GLU A 133 10.99 5.00 22.28
N GLU A 134 11.63 4.21 21.40
CA GLU A 134 12.88 4.59 20.73
C GLU A 134 12.71 5.66 19.66
N TYR A 135 11.48 5.85 19.14
CA TYR A 135 11.15 6.83 18.11
C TYR A 135 10.37 8.02 18.64
N LYS A 136 10.08 8.08 19.94
CA LYS A 136 9.41 9.24 20.53
C LYS A 136 10.27 10.49 20.45
N VAL A 137 9.66 11.58 20.04
CA VAL A 137 10.30 12.88 19.82
C VAL A 137 10.27 13.72 21.10
N GLU A 138 11.39 14.27 21.53
CA GLU A 138 11.44 15.18 22.68
C GLU A 138 10.83 16.55 22.31
N ASN A 139 10.15 17.17 23.29
CA ASN A 139 9.54 18.52 23.16
C ASN A 139 8.59 18.65 21.94
N HIS A 140 7.78 17.63 21.71
CA HIS A 140 6.81 17.63 20.63
C HIS A 140 5.59 18.50 20.95
N GLU A 141 5.04 19.13 19.91
CA GLU A 141 3.71 19.75 19.94
C GLU A 141 2.81 19.01 18.94
N MET A 142 1.51 18.92 19.25
CA MET A 142 0.54 18.46 18.27
C MET A 142 0.52 19.41 17.07
N PHE A 143 0.37 18.86 15.88
CA PHE A 143 0.34 19.63 14.64
C PHE A 143 -0.81 19.20 13.75
N THR A 144 -1.28 20.12 12.91
CA THR A 144 -2.30 19.85 11.90
C THR A 144 -1.65 19.42 10.61
N THR A 145 -2.09 18.32 10.03
CA THR A 145 -1.67 17.83 8.73
C THR A 145 -2.85 17.62 7.80
N THR A 146 -2.66 17.83 6.51
CA THR A 146 -3.61 17.42 5.49
C THR A 146 -3.22 16.05 4.97
N PHE A 147 -4.17 15.17 4.97
CA PHE A 147 -4.05 13.78 4.63
C PHE A 147 -4.93 13.48 3.41
N THR A 148 -4.31 13.00 2.37
CA THR A 148 -4.99 12.60 1.14
C THR A 148 -4.84 11.09 0.97
N ARG A 149 -5.96 10.40 0.85
CA ARG A 149 -6.02 8.97 0.55
C ARG A 149 -6.69 8.76 -0.78
N GLU A 150 -6.07 8.00 -1.65
CA GLU A 150 -6.60 7.60 -2.94
C GLU A 150 -6.62 6.08 -3.00
N SER A 151 -7.75 5.50 -3.43
CA SER A 151 -7.88 4.04 -3.56
C SER A 151 -8.46 3.65 -4.91
N TRP A 152 -7.98 2.50 -5.40
CA TRP A 152 -8.42 1.89 -6.66
C TRP A 152 -8.84 0.44 -6.37
N GLY A 153 -10.14 0.20 -6.41
CA GLY A 153 -10.72 -1.05 -5.93
C GLY A 153 -10.51 -1.26 -4.43
N LEU A 154 -10.35 -2.51 -4.01
CA LEU A 154 -10.25 -2.88 -2.60
C LEU A 154 -8.79 -3.04 -2.09
N GLY A 155 -7.82 -3.15 -2.99
CA GLY A 155 -6.47 -3.57 -2.60
C GLY A 155 -5.34 -2.58 -2.89
N THR A 156 -5.62 -1.49 -3.60
CA THR A 156 -4.59 -0.52 -3.99
C THR A 156 -4.91 0.83 -3.38
N VAL A 157 -4.01 1.32 -2.52
CA VAL A 157 -4.18 2.61 -1.84
C VAL A 157 -2.89 3.41 -1.90
N GLY A 158 -2.99 4.68 -2.25
CA GLY A 158 -1.96 5.69 -2.04
C GLY A 158 -2.39 6.61 -0.89
N LEU A 159 -1.46 6.91 0.01
CA LEU A 159 -1.65 7.86 1.09
C LEU A 159 -0.57 8.92 1.02
N LYS A 160 -0.97 10.18 1.21
CA LYS A 160 -0.06 11.31 1.32
C LYS A 160 -0.47 12.20 2.49
N MET A 161 0.51 12.57 3.30
CA MET A 161 0.37 13.61 4.32
C MET A 161 1.30 14.77 3.97
N VAL A 162 0.86 15.98 4.21
CA VAL A 162 1.63 17.19 3.95
C VAL A 162 1.60 18.15 5.14
N ASN A 163 2.46 19.15 5.11
CA ASN A 163 2.62 20.15 6.17
C ASN A 163 3.16 19.55 7.49
N LEU A 164 3.99 18.52 7.39
CA LEU A 164 4.65 17.93 8.56
C LEU A 164 5.75 18.87 9.08
N PRO A 165 5.79 19.18 10.39
CA PRO A 165 6.80 20.07 10.96
C PRO A 165 8.21 19.46 10.89
N PRO A 166 9.28 20.26 11.04
CA PRO A 166 9.27 21.73 11.16
C PRO A 166 9.25 22.43 9.79
N SER A 167 9.55 21.73 8.70
CA SER A 167 9.85 22.31 7.38
C SER A 167 8.65 22.31 6.43
N GLY A 168 7.54 21.70 6.79
CA GLY A 168 6.44 21.42 5.87
C GLY A 168 6.67 20.12 5.10
N GLY A 169 7.36 19.16 5.71
CA GLY A 169 7.68 17.87 5.13
C GLY A 169 6.46 17.05 4.71
N GLU A 170 6.71 15.94 4.04
CA GLU A 170 5.68 15.08 3.50
C GLU A 170 5.93 13.61 3.88
N PHE A 171 4.84 12.86 4.04
CA PHE A 171 4.83 11.41 4.14
C PHE A 171 4.02 10.82 2.99
N ILE A 172 4.47 9.70 2.45
CA ILE A 172 3.76 8.94 1.43
C ILE A 172 3.77 7.45 1.74
N MET A 173 2.69 6.78 1.37
CA MET A 173 2.54 5.34 1.50
C MET A 173 1.86 4.75 0.27
N VAL A 174 2.29 3.56 -0.12
CA VAL A 174 1.56 2.66 -1.01
C VAL A 174 1.15 1.44 -0.20
N ASN A 175 -0.14 1.12 -0.24
CA ASN A 175 -0.67 -0.14 0.26
C ASN A 175 -1.05 -1.03 -0.93
N ALA A 176 -0.52 -2.25 -0.93
CA ALA A 176 -0.84 -3.32 -1.86
C ALA A 176 -1.43 -4.50 -1.07
N SER A 177 -2.74 -4.51 -0.86
CA SER A 177 -3.44 -5.57 -0.15
C SER A 177 -3.81 -6.71 -1.09
N CYS A 178 -3.58 -7.95 -0.65
CA CYS A 178 -3.84 -9.15 -1.45
C CYS A 178 -4.65 -10.17 -0.64
N PRO A 179 -5.78 -10.69 -1.15
CA PRO A 179 -6.49 -11.77 -0.50
C PRO A 179 -5.68 -13.07 -0.57
N VAL A 180 -5.62 -13.82 0.53
CA VAL A 180 -5.00 -15.14 0.60
C VAL A 180 -6.07 -16.23 0.45
N ASP A 181 -7.18 -16.07 1.16
CA ASP A 181 -8.36 -16.94 1.12
C ASP A 181 -9.62 -16.15 1.52
N ASN A 182 -10.71 -16.85 1.85
CA ASN A 182 -12.00 -16.22 2.19
C ASN A 182 -12.03 -15.51 3.55
N SER A 183 -10.96 -15.54 4.32
CA SER A 183 -10.90 -14.99 5.69
C SER A 183 -9.55 -14.37 6.04
N ASN A 184 -8.60 -14.40 5.13
CA ASN A 184 -7.25 -13.88 5.38
C ASN A 184 -6.76 -13.03 4.21
N SER A 185 -6.08 -11.96 4.54
CA SER A 185 -5.42 -11.04 3.59
C SER A 185 -4.02 -10.70 4.05
N ILE A 186 -3.17 -10.29 3.11
CA ILE A 186 -1.85 -9.72 3.41
C ILE A 186 -1.89 -8.26 3.00
N LEU A 187 -1.57 -7.37 3.94
CA LEU A 187 -1.29 -5.97 3.65
C LEU A 187 0.21 -5.82 3.44
N ARG A 188 0.59 -5.18 2.35
CA ARG A 188 1.98 -4.80 2.06
C ARG A 188 2.06 -3.31 1.93
N TRP A 189 2.85 -2.72 2.80
CA TRP A 189 3.03 -1.28 2.84
C TRP A 189 4.45 -0.90 2.47
N SER A 190 4.57 0.13 1.65
CA SER A 190 5.82 0.85 1.41
C SER A 190 5.61 2.30 1.83
N MET A 191 6.44 2.80 2.73
CA MET A 191 6.34 4.14 3.31
C MET A 191 7.63 4.92 3.10
N ARG A 192 7.51 6.22 2.89
CA ARG A 192 8.64 7.16 2.82
C ARG A 192 8.22 8.50 3.43
N VAL A 193 9.20 9.21 3.90
CA VAL A 193 9.08 10.64 4.25
C VAL A 193 10.01 11.45 3.36
N SER A 194 9.75 12.75 3.24
CA SER A 194 10.68 13.66 2.59
C SER A 194 11.98 13.78 3.40
N LYS A 195 13.11 13.99 2.71
CA LYS A 195 14.46 13.98 3.33
C LYS A 195 14.66 15.02 4.42
N ASP A 196 13.91 16.09 4.38
CA ASP A 196 13.96 17.18 5.36
C ASP A 196 13.38 16.83 6.73
N ILE A 197 12.65 15.72 6.82
CA ILE A 197 12.09 15.17 8.07
C ILE A 197 12.43 13.68 8.25
N GLU A 198 13.42 13.13 7.52
CA GLU A 198 13.75 11.70 7.52
C GLU A 198 14.33 11.20 8.86
N ASP A 199 14.80 12.09 9.70
CA ASP A 199 15.39 11.78 11.01
C ASP A 199 14.34 11.43 12.08
N GLU A 200 14.25 12.19 13.16
CA GLU A 200 13.43 11.85 14.33
C GLU A 200 11.93 11.82 14.04
N LEU A 201 11.38 12.90 13.51
CA LEU A 201 9.92 13.02 13.29
C LEU A 201 9.45 12.04 12.21
N GLY A 202 10.20 11.92 11.12
CA GLY A 202 9.85 11.01 10.03
C GLY A 202 9.79 9.56 10.49
N MET A 203 10.72 9.15 11.34
CA MET A 203 10.72 7.80 11.91
C MET A 203 9.58 7.59 12.91
N ALA A 204 9.24 8.58 13.72
CA ALA A 204 8.08 8.51 14.63
C ALA A 204 6.77 8.33 13.84
N ILE A 205 6.60 9.06 12.73
CA ILE A 205 5.42 8.94 11.86
C ILE A 205 5.35 7.54 11.22
N ILE A 206 6.45 7.05 10.63
CA ILE A 206 6.50 5.73 10.00
C ILE A 206 6.19 4.64 11.03
N ASP A 207 6.83 4.67 12.19
CA ASP A 207 6.66 3.68 13.24
C ASP A 207 5.23 3.69 13.81
N GLY A 208 4.70 4.87 14.11
CA GLY A 208 3.32 5.01 14.62
C GLY A 208 2.27 4.50 13.64
N ILE A 209 2.42 4.76 12.33
CA ILE A 209 1.52 4.23 11.30
C ILE A 209 1.69 2.71 11.16
N ALA A 210 2.93 2.21 11.17
CA ALA A 210 3.21 0.78 11.05
C ALA A 210 2.63 -0.03 12.23
N ASN A 211 2.75 0.48 13.46
CA ASN A 211 2.24 -0.18 14.66
C ASN A 211 0.72 -0.04 14.81
N GLY A 212 0.14 1.08 14.37
CA GLY A 212 -1.31 1.32 14.45
C GLY A 212 -2.18 0.34 13.64
N VAL A 213 -1.59 -0.54 12.84
CA VAL A 213 -2.29 -1.69 12.21
C VAL A 213 -2.53 -2.83 13.20
N LEU A 214 -1.74 -2.89 14.28
CA LEU A 214 -1.75 -4.00 15.23
C LEU A 214 -2.71 -3.75 16.40
N ASP A 215 -3.23 -2.52 16.53
CA ASP A 215 -4.20 -2.09 17.53
C ASP A 215 -5.65 -2.36 17.07
#